data_a9a88eec38b4ceb4636e2e5ef4bd6f12
#
_entry.id   a9a88eec38b4ceb4636e2e5ef4bd6f12
#
_cell.length_a   1.000
_cell.length_b   1.000
_cell.length_c   1.000
_cell.angle_alpha   90.00
_cell.angle_beta   90.00
_cell.angle_gamma   90.00
#
_symmetry.space_group_name_H-M   'P 1'
#
loop_
_entity.id
_entity.type
_entity.pdbx_description
1 polymer ?
#
loop_
_entity_poly.entity_id
_entity_poly.type
_entity_poly.pdbx_seq_one_letter_code
_entity_poly.pdbx_strand_id
1 'polypeptide(L)'
;MGLDSVELIVEVEKHFSISIPDHEAEKAYTVGKLVDCVANILAVKSYDFALREKTFSLFKTELQNLRKDLGDFSISSKVADNLDIHDKSLIQAIETKLNLKLPGIYFNPENSNKILGNVKRWLTMIDDIDFNKITWKKFIDITLAKN
;
A
#
# COMPACT_ATOMS: atom_id res chain seq x y z
N MET A 1 -3.08 -2.20 -30.37
CA MET A 1 -3.68 -2.57 -29.08
C MET A 1 -5.02 -3.25 -29.32
N GLY A 2 -5.39 -4.25 -28.53
CA GLY A 2 -6.74 -4.84 -28.57
C GLY A 2 -7.78 -3.93 -27.94
N LEU A 3 -9.07 -4.19 -28.20
CA LEU A 3 -10.20 -3.41 -27.67
C LEU A 3 -10.13 -3.31 -26.13
N ASP A 4 -9.78 -4.40 -25.48
CA ASP A 4 -9.66 -4.50 -24.01
C ASP A 4 -8.58 -3.56 -23.44
N SER A 5 -7.51 -3.32 -24.18
CA SER A 5 -6.42 -2.41 -23.75
C SER A 5 -6.84 -0.96 -23.82
N VAL A 6 -7.62 -0.58 -24.83
CA VAL A 6 -8.16 0.78 -24.97
C VAL A 6 -9.18 1.06 -23.89
N GLU A 7 -10.06 0.10 -23.62
CA GLU A 7 -11.07 0.23 -22.57
C GLU A 7 -10.42 0.38 -21.19
N LEU A 8 -9.36 -0.41 -20.90
CA LEU A 8 -8.59 -0.28 -19.66
C LEU A 8 -7.98 1.11 -19.50
N ILE A 9 -7.40 1.69 -20.56
CA ILE A 9 -6.82 3.04 -20.52
C ILE A 9 -7.90 4.07 -20.23
N VAL A 10 -9.03 4.00 -20.90
CA VAL A 10 -10.17 4.92 -20.68
C VAL A 10 -10.69 4.84 -19.25
N GLU A 11 -10.79 3.63 -18.66
CA GLU A 11 -11.21 3.47 -17.28
C GLU A 11 -10.17 4.04 -16.28
N VAL A 12 -8.88 3.88 -16.55
CA VAL A 12 -7.80 4.47 -15.78
C VAL A 12 -7.85 6.01 -15.84
N GLU A 13 -8.02 6.58 -17.02
CA GLU A 13 -8.18 8.04 -17.22
C GLU A 13 -9.36 8.60 -16.41
N LYS A 14 -10.50 7.93 -16.47
CA LYS A 14 -11.69 8.31 -15.70
C LYS A 14 -11.44 8.22 -14.19
N HIS A 15 -10.84 7.11 -13.76
CA HIS A 15 -10.62 6.84 -12.33
C HIS A 15 -9.71 7.88 -11.69
N PHE A 16 -8.61 8.23 -12.36
CA PHE A 16 -7.62 9.19 -11.87
C PHE A 16 -7.87 10.63 -12.30
N SER A 17 -8.91 10.87 -13.13
CA SER A 17 -9.21 12.20 -13.72
C SER A 17 -8.00 12.78 -14.46
N ILE A 18 -7.30 11.94 -15.22
CA ILE A 18 -6.14 12.29 -16.03
C ILE A 18 -6.42 12.03 -17.51
N SER A 19 -5.55 12.53 -18.38
CA SER A 19 -5.51 12.14 -19.78
C SER A 19 -4.15 11.53 -20.11
N ILE A 20 -4.15 10.35 -20.71
CA ILE A 20 -2.96 9.63 -21.14
C ILE A 20 -2.79 9.87 -22.65
N PRO A 21 -1.74 10.61 -23.09
CA PRO A 21 -1.52 10.84 -24.51
C PRO A 21 -1.35 9.52 -25.27
N ASP A 22 -1.85 9.45 -26.50
CA ASP A 22 -1.81 8.23 -27.33
C ASP A 22 -0.42 7.61 -27.43
N HIS A 23 0.61 8.44 -27.60
CA HIS A 23 2.00 7.99 -27.69
C HIS A 23 2.54 7.38 -26.38
N GLU A 24 1.97 7.74 -25.23
CA GLU A 24 2.29 7.08 -23.93
C GLU A 24 1.45 5.82 -23.75
N ALA A 25 0.19 5.85 -24.17
CA ALA A 25 -0.69 4.69 -24.17
C ALA A 25 -0.12 3.53 -25.00
N GLU A 26 0.44 3.84 -26.20
CA GLU A 26 1.11 2.84 -27.05
C GLU A 26 2.35 2.20 -26.40
N LYS A 27 3.06 2.92 -25.53
CA LYS A 27 4.21 2.40 -24.78
C LYS A 27 3.79 1.59 -23.55
N ALA A 28 2.56 1.75 -23.09
CA ALA A 28 2.02 1.11 -21.90
C ALA A 28 1.48 -0.31 -22.20
N TYR A 29 2.24 -1.14 -22.93
CA TYR A 29 1.84 -2.48 -23.35
C TYR A 29 1.88 -3.56 -22.24
N THR A 30 2.26 -3.18 -21.03
CA THR A 30 2.16 -4.02 -19.82
C THR A 30 1.52 -3.23 -18.70
N VAL A 31 0.90 -3.92 -17.74
CA VAL A 31 0.31 -3.29 -16.54
C VAL A 31 1.36 -2.46 -15.77
N GLY A 32 2.59 -2.96 -15.66
CA GLY A 32 3.68 -2.21 -15.02
C GLY A 32 3.97 -0.89 -15.71
N LYS A 33 4.05 -0.88 -17.04
CA LYS A 33 4.28 0.36 -17.81
C LYS A 33 3.10 1.33 -17.76
N LEU A 34 1.87 0.82 -17.69
CA LEU A 34 0.70 1.66 -17.48
C LEU A 34 0.75 2.33 -16.10
N VAL A 35 1.12 1.58 -15.07
CA VAL A 35 1.31 2.13 -13.71
C VAL A 35 2.40 3.20 -13.70
N ASP A 36 3.54 2.97 -14.35
CA ASP A 36 4.63 3.96 -14.46
C ASP A 36 4.16 5.23 -15.20
N CYS A 37 3.39 5.07 -16.27
CA CYS A 37 2.83 6.17 -17.03
C CYS A 37 1.89 7.02 -16.17
N VAL A 38 0.94 6.40 -15.48
CA VAL A 38 0.00 7.06 -14.56
C VAL A 38 0.76 7.78 -13.44
N ALA A 39 1.74 7.11 -12.83
CA ALA A 39 2.57 7.69 -11.78
C ALA A 39 3.32 8.95 -12.26
N ASN A 40 3.84 8.91 -13.48
CA ASN A 40 4.52 10.06 -14.09
C ASN A 40 3.56 11.24 -14.36
N ILE A 41 2.36 10.97 -14.89
CA ILE A 41 1.35 12.00 -15.17
C ILE A 41 0.87 12.65 -13.87
N LEU A 42 0.63 11.84 -12.83
CA LEU A 42 0.23 12.33 -11.52
C LEU A 42 1.37 13.01 -10.74
N ALA A 43 2.58 13.07 -11.32
CA ALA A 43 3.78 13.55 -10.64
C ALA A 43 3.99 12.88 -9.26
N VAL A 44 3.53 11.65 -9.13
CA VAL A 44 3.84 10.82 -7.96
C VAL A 44 5.34 10.60 -8.00
N LYS A 45 6.07 11.38 -7.23
CA LYS A 45 7.52 11.24 -7.10
C LYS A 45 7.79 9.77 -6.78
N SER A 46 8.67 9.16 -7.56
CA SER A 46 9.22 7.84 -7.24
C SER A 46 9.49 7.80 -5.74
N TYR A 47 9.01 6.77 -5.08
CA TYR A 47 9.13 6.59 -3.64
C TYR A 47 10.47 7.11 -3.14
N ASP A 48 10.44 8.17 -2.34
CA ASP A 48 11.67 8.72 -1.78
C ASP A 48 12.27 7.64 -0.88
N PHE A 49 13.36 7.05 -1.34
CA PHE A 49 14.08 6.02 -0.60
C PHE A 49 14.41 6.52 0.82
N ALA A 50 14.77 7.80 0.95
CA ALA A 50 15.04 8.43 2.22
C ALA A 50 13.80 8.49 3.12
N LEU A 51 12.62 8.76 2.55
CA LEU A 51 11.35 8.75 3.29
C LEU A 51 11.00 7.35 3.79
N ARG A 52 11.20 6.33 2.97
CA ARG A 52 11.00 4.92 3.36
C ARG A 52 11.89 4.52 4.52
N GLU A 53 13.19 4.77 4.41
CA GLU A 53 14.18 4.44 5.44
C GLU A 53 13.90 5.19 6.75
N LYS A 54 13.56 6.47 6.65
CA LYS A 54 13.16 7.29 7.80
C LYS A 54 11.92 6.74 8.46
N THR A 55 10.89 6.42 7.69
CA THR A 55 9.64 5.87 8.21
C THR A 55 9.86 4.51 8.86
N PHE A 56 10.65 3.62 8.24
CA PHE A 56 11.01 2.34 8.83
C PHE A 56 11.77 2.52 10.15
N SER A 57 12.72 3.43 10.22
CA SER A 57 13.48 3.73 11.43
C SER A 57 12.57 4.21 12.57
N LEU A 58 11.59 5.07 12.27
CA LEU A 58 10.59 5.51 13.24
C LEU A 58 9.73 4.35 13.73
N PHE A 59 9.23 3.52 12.82
CA PHE A 59 8.46 2.32 13.18
C PHE A 59 9.25 1.38 14.08
N LYS A 60 10.47 1.08 13.70
CA LYS A 60 11.37 0.21 14.45
C LYS A 60 11.59 0.72 15.86
N THR A 61 11.91 2.01 15.99
CA THR A 61 12.14 2.64 17.28
C THR A 61 10.89 2.58 18.16
N GLU A 62 9.72 2.95 17.63
CA GLU A 62 8.49 2.90 18.41
C GLU A 62 8.06 1.49 18.78
N LEU A 63 8.24 0.53 17.89
CA LEU A 63 7.93 -0.86 18.15
C LEU A 63 8.83 -1.43 19.27
N GLN A 64 10.14 -1.12 19.22
CA GLN A 64 11.09 -1.52 20.27
C GLN A 64 10.82 -0.82 21.61
N ASN A 65 10.32 0.42 21.60
CA ASN A 65 9.91 1.12 22.82
C ASN A 65 8.68 0.47 23.46
N LEU A 66 7.73 0.02 22.67
CA LEU A 66 6.50 -0.63 23.14
C LEU A 66 6.72 -2.10 23.50
N ARG A 67 7.65 -2.76 22.82
CA ARG A 67 8.04 -4.17 23.03
C ARG A 67 9.53 -4.28 23.29
N LYS A 68 9.92 -4.17 24.54
CA LYS A 68 11.33 -4.20 24.97
C LYS A 68 12.02 -5.55 24.75
N ASP A 69 11.23 -6.61 24.55
CA ASP A 69 11.68 -7.96 24.21
C ASP A 69 12.06 -8.11 22.75
N LEU A 70 11.72 -7.12 21.91
CA LEU A 70 11.94 -7.19 20.49
C LEU A 70 13.42 -6.92 20.15
N GLY A 71 14.06 -7.92 19.54
CA GLY A 71 15.42 -7.81 19.04
C GLY A 71 15.56 -6.84 17.86
N ASP A 72 16.75 -6.79 17.32
CA ASP A 72 17.01 -6.01 16.11
C ASP A 72 16.44 -6.70 14.87
N PHE A 73 15.89 -5.93 13.93
CA PHE A 73 15.35 -6.42 12.67
C PHE A 73 15.56 -5.43 11.53
N SER A 74 15.54 -5.91 10.30
CA SER A 74 15.81 -5.12 9.10
C SER A 74 14.53 -4.83 8.31
N ILE A 75 14.63 -3.89 7.39
CA ILE A 75 13.54 -3.58 6.45
C ILE A 75 13.18 -4.77 5.55
N SER A 76 14.08 -5.74 5.41
CA SER A 76 13.86 -6.98 4.66
C SER A 76 13.22 -8.09 5.48
N SER A 77 13.12 -7.94 6.81
CA SER A 77 12.47 -8.90 7.68
C SER A 77 10.97 -8.95 7.42
N LYS A 78 10.31 -10.08 7.72
CA LYS A 78 8.85 -10.18 7.63
C LYS A 78 8.19 -9.38 8.74
N VAL A 79 7.06 -8.76 8.42
CA VAL A 79 6.28 -7.97 9.39
C VAL A 79 5.79 -8.88 10.53
N ALA A 80 5.29 -10.07 10.20
CA ALA A 80 4.74 -11.01 11.18
C ALA A 80 5.75 -11.48 12.24
N ASP A 81 7.05 -11.43 11.95
CA ASP A 81 8.08 -11.81 12.91
C ASP A 81 8.20 -10.82 14.07
N ASN A 82 7.76 -9.58 13.88
CA ASN A 82 7.98 -8.49 14.81
C ASN A 82 6.68 -7.80 15.27
N LEU A 83 5.63 -7.82 14.45
CA LEU A 83 4.37 -7.14 14.70
C LEU A 83 3.21 -8.11 14.64
N ASP A 84 2.51 -8.27 15.77
CA ASP A 84 1.22 -8.95 15.77
C ASP A 84 0.12 -7.96 15.33
N ILE A 85 -0.38 -8.15 14.12
CA ILE A 85 -1.44 -7.31 13.54
C ILE A 85 -2.80 -7.50 14.23
N HIS A 86 -2.97 -8.55 15.03
CA HIS A 86 -4.19 -8.80 15.80
C HIS A 86 -4.18 -8.09 17.16
N ASP A 87 -3.02 -7.62 17.60
CA ASP A 87 -2.90 -6.78 18.80
C ASP A 87 -3.35 -5.34 18.48
N LYS A 88 -4.65 -5.11 18.61
CA LYS A 88 -5.26 -3.81 18.34
C LYS A 88 -4.70 -2.68 19.20
N SER A 89 -4.29 -2.98 20.43
CA SER A 89 -3.76 -1.98 21.37
C SER A 89 -2.38 -1.51 20.93
N LEU A 90 -1.53 -2.43 20.52
CA LEU A 90 -0.20 -2.13 19.97
C LEU A 90 -0.30 -1.32 18.68
N ILE A 91 -1.18 -1.74 17.78
CA ILE A 91 -1.44 -1.06 16.50
C ILE A 91 -1.90 0.38 16.73
N GLN A 92 -2.91 0.57 17.58
CA GLN A 92 -3.44 1.90 17.87
C GLN A 92 -2.39 2.81 18.54
N ALA A 93 -1.56 2.26 19.41
CA ALA A 93 -0.45 2.98 20.01
C ALA A 93 0.57 3.47 18.96
N ILE A 94 0.92 2.60 18.00
CA ILE A 94 1.84 2.94 16.90
C ILE A 94 1.21 4.01 16.00
N GLU A 95 -0.03 3.82 15.56
CA GLU A 95 -0.75 4.78 14.71
C GLU A 95 -0.82 6.17 15.36
N THR A 96 -1.13 6.20 16.64
CA THR A 96 -1.23 7.47 17.40
C THR A 96 0.12 8.17 17.51
N LYS A 97 1.18 7.43 17.83
CA LYS A 97 2.52 7.98 18.00
C LYS A 97 3.15 8.46 16.70
N LEU A 98 2.95 7.72 15.62
CA LEU A 98 3.51 8.04 14.32
C LEU A 98 2.60 8.96 13.50
N ASN A 99 1.36 9.18 13.93
CA ASN A 99 0.31 9.89 13.20
C ASN A 99 0.14 9.33 11.77
N LEU A 100 0.13 8.00 11.66
CA LEU A 100 0.01 7.26 10.39
C LEU A 100 -1.12 6.23 10.50
N LYS A 101 -1.82 5.97 9.40
CA LYS A 101 -2.80 4.88 9.28
C LYS A 101 -2.15 3.64 8.71
N LEU A 102 -2.24 2.53 9.43
CA LEU A 102 -1.66 1.28 8.99
C LEU A 102 -2.57 0.52 8.01
N PRO A 103 -2.00 -0.22 7.06
CA PRO A 103 -2.77 -1.01 6.10
C PRO A 103 -3.43 -2.23 6.76
N GLY A 104 -4.66 -2.56 6.35
CA GLY A 104 -5.29 -3.85 6.61
C GLY A 104 -5.87 -4.10 8.01
N ILE A 105 -5.78 -3.15 8.96
CA ILE A 105 -6.13 -3.39 10.36
C ILE A 105 -7.62 -3.20 10.65
N TYR A 106 -8.36 -2.58 9.74
CA TYR A 106 -9.77 -2.24 9.94
C TYR A 106 -10.75 -3.14 9.17
N PHE A 107 -10.33 -4.32 8.73
CA PHE A 107 -11.24 -5.26 8.10
C PHE A 107 -12.14 -5.89 9.17
N ASN A 108 -13.36 -5.39 9.31
CA ASN A 108 -14.40 -6.05 10.08
C ASN A 108 -15.28 -6.85 9.12
N PRO A 109 -15.17 -8.19 9.04
CA PRO A 109 -15.93 -9.02 8.12
C PRO A 109 -17.44 -9.02 8.41
N GLU A 110 -17.86 -8.61 9.60
CA GLU A 110 -19.26 -8.66 10.03
C GLU A 110 -20.16 -7.57 9.41
N ASN A 111 -19.59 -6.50 8.83
CA ASN A 111 -20.34 -5.38 8.25
C ASN A 111 -20.29 -5.27 6.73
N SER A 112 -19.77 -6.25 6.02
CA SER A 112 -19.76 -6.22 4.56
C SER A 112 -21.07 -6.76 3.98
N ASN A 113 -22.02 -5.87 3.67
CA ASN A 113 -23.16 -6.20 2.80
C ASN A 113 -22.60 -6.79 1.50
N LYS A 114 -23.03 -8.01 1.17
CA LYS A 114 -22.50 -8.84 0.05
C LYS A 114 -22.44 -8.15 -1.33
N ILE A 115 -23.20 -7.11 -1.55
CA ILE A 115 -23.27 -6.38 -2.84
C ILE A 115 -22.19 -5.29 -2.93
N LEU A 116 -21.85 -4.61 -1.83
CA LEU A 116 -20.74 -3.66 -1.76
C LEU A 116 -19.36 -4.36 -1.63
N GLY A 117 -19.34 -5.62 -1.19
CA GLY A 117 -18.12 -6.40 -1.02
C GLY A 117 -17.34 -6.60 -2.31
N ASN A 118 -18.00 -6.84 -3.43
CA ASN A 118 -17.32 -7.08 -4.71
C ASN A 118 -16.73 -5.80 -5.32
N VAL A 119 -17.40 -4.67 -5.18
CA VAL A 119 -16.88 -3.37 -5.68
C VAL A 119 -15.79 -2.84 -4.75
N LYS A 120 -15.95 -2.98 -3.41
CA LYS A 120 -14.88 -2.69 -2.45
C LYS A 120 -13.66 -3.58 -2.65
N ARG A 121 -13.85 -4.87 -2.92
CA ARG A 121 -12.76 -5.83 -3.15
C ARG A 121 -11.93 -5.47 -4.38
N TRP A 122 -12.53 -4.89 -5.40
CA TRP A 122 -11.84 -4.43 -6.60
C TRP A 122 -11.09 -3.09 -6.36
N LEU A 123 -11.69 -2.17 -5.58
CA LEU A 123 -11.09 -0.89 -5.18
C LEU A 123 -10.02 -1.04 -4.08
N THR A 124 -10.07 -2.13 -3.31
CA THR A 124 -9.13 -2.45 -2.23
C THR A 124 -8.33 -3.70 -2.56
N MET A 125 -7.66 -3.75 -3.74
CA MET A 125 -6.67 -4.79 -4.04
C MET A 125 -5.53 -4.89 -3.00
N ILE A 126 -5.61 -4.08 -1.94
CA ILE A 126 -4.71 -4.05 -0.80
C ILE A 126 -5.22 -4.99 0.33
N ASP A 127 -6.47 -5.45 0.28
CA ASP A 127 -7.09 -6.20 1.39
C ASP A 127 -6.72 -7.69 1.46
N ASP A 128 -6.05 -8.22 0.44
CA ASP A 128 -5.47 -9.57 0.47
C ASP A 128 -3.96 -9.54 0.80
N ILE A 129 -3.53 -8.59 1.66
CA ILE A 129 -2.15 -8.57 2.12
C ILE A 129 -1.95 -9.73 3.09
N ASP A 130 -1.27 -10.77 2.65
CA ASP A 130 -0.80 -11.83 3.52
C ASP A 130 0.36 -11.30 4.39
N PHE A 131 0.02 -10.77 5.56
CA PHE A 131 0.99 -10.21 6.51
C PHE A 131 2.07 -11.19 6.93
N ASN A 132 1.83 -12.49 6.80
CA ASN A 132 2.83 -13.52 7.10
C ASN A 132 3.95 -13.58 6.03
N LYS A 133 3.69 -13.00 4.86
CA LYS A 133 4.63 -13.06 3.72
C LYS A 133 5.27 -11.72 3.37
N ILE A 134 4.67 -10.59 3.75
CA ILE A 134 5.21 -9.28 3.39
C ILE A 134 6.40 -8.88 4.26
N THR A 135 7.35 -8.19 3.64
CA THR A 135 8.48 -7.56 4.32
C THR A 135 8.11 -6.17 4.84
N TRP A 136 8.87 -5.65 5.79
CA TRP A 136 8.74 -4.28 6.27
C TRP A 136 8.84 -3.27 5.14
N LYS A 137 9.71 -3.51 4.15
CA LYS A 137 9.81 -2.65 2.97
C LYS A 137 8.45 -2.44 2.30
N LYS A 138 7.76 -3.54 1.96
CA LYS A 138 6.45 -3.47 1.29
C LYS A 138 5.37 -2.89 2.20
N PHE A 139 5.41 -3.21 3.49
CA PHE A 139 4.48 -2.68 4.48
C PHE A 139 4.58 -1.15 4.61
N ILE A 140 5.80 -0.61 4.70
CA ILE A 140 6.05 0.83 4.74
C ILE A 140 5.60 1.51 3.44
N ASP A 141 5.89 0.91 2.28
CA ASP A 141 5.45 1.43 0.99
C ASP A 141 3.91 1.58 0.92
N ILE A 142 3.18 0.56 1.39
CA ILE A 142 1.71 0.60 1.45
C ILE A 142 1.23 1.64 2.47
N THR A 143 1.89 1.73 3.62
CA THR A 143 1.56 2.72 4.65
C THR A 143 1.72 4.14 4.11
N LEU A 144 2.83 4.43 3.45
CA LEU A 144 3.10 5.74 2.85
C LEU A 144 2.12 6.10 1.72
N ALA A 145 1.66 5.11 0.97
CA ALA A 145 0.66 5.32 -0.08
C ALA A 145 -0.73 5.64 0.45
N LYS A 146 -1.02 5.33 1.73
CA LYS A 146 -2.33 5.58 2.38
C LYS A 146 -2.39 6.90 3.14
N ASN A 147 -1.26 7.53 3.42
CA ASN A 147 -1.12 8.74 4.22
C ASN A 147 -0.61 9.92 3.43
#